data_e00bcd069af0573fa20821c2f026735f
#
_entry.id   e00bcd069af0573fa20821c2f026735f
#
_cell.length_a   1.000
_cell.length_b   1.000
_cell.length_c   1.000
_cell.angle_alpha   90.00
_cell.angle_beta   90.00
_cell.angle_gamma   90.00
#
_symmetry.space_group_name_H-M   'P 1'
#
loop_
_entity.id
_entity.type
_entity.pdbx_description
1 polymer ?
#
loop_
_entity_poly.entity_id
_entity_poly.type
_entity_poly.pdbx_seq_one_letter_code
_entity_poly.pdbx_strand_id
1 'polypeptide(L)'
;METKLPMDRLVCGDVGFGKTEIAMRGAFKAAQQEKQVAILVPTTILAQQHFETFIKRFENTPFIIEVISRFRTDAEQKIILKRLLEGKIDIIIGTHRLLSTDVKFNDLGLLVVDEEQRFGVKHKEKIKRFRAAVDVLTLSATPIPRTLHMSLMGIRDLSLVNTPPADRRAIRTRLLPVNDYIIQEAVSREIRRGGQVFVVHNRVETIYEYGRYLESILPNIRIAIAHGQMREQHLEKVMLDYIEGRFDVLLSTTIIESGLDIPRANTIIINNAQNFGLSQLYQLRGRVGRSDVQAYAYLLVPAEKILSGVAHERIQVLQDLNDLGAGFKVASRDLEIRGAGNLLGSEQSGQIASVGLELYTQMVDRAVKKLLQTESGLAPEDIHVRLDHIEQFIPESYIHSSNHRLSLYKALGTLPTKEELWEFRNGVEAVSYTHLRAHETEADLV
;
A
#
# COMPACT_ATOMS: atom_id res chain seq x y z
N MET A 1 2.35 4.80 22.76
CA MET A 1 2.64 3.72 23.73
C MET A 1 3.23 4.21 25.06
N GLU A 2 3.75 5.43 25.16
CA GLU A 2 4.29 6.01 26.41
C GLU A 2 3.47 7.19 26.93
N THR A 3 2.48 7.61 26.18
CA THR A 3 1.55 8.68 26.53
C THR A 3 0.35 8.15 27.30
N LYS A 4 -0.32 9.04 28.05
CA LYS A 4 -1.56 8.67 28.77
C LYS A 4 -2.74 8.37 27.86
N LEU A 5 -2.69 8.84 26.62
CA LEU A 5 -3.76 8.59 25.62
C LEU A 5 -3.36 7.38 24.76
N PRO A 6 -4.31 6.47 24.47
CA PRO A 6 -4.06 5.37 23.56
C PRO A 6 -3.61 5.84 22.19
N MET A 7 -2.58 5.20 21.65
CA MET A 7 -2.06 5.50 20.32
C MET A 7 -3.00 4.94 19.25
N ASP A 8 -3.37 5.71 18.24
CA ASP A 8 -3.92 5.21 16.97
C ASP A 8 -3.01 5.63 15.81
N ARG A 9 -2.11 4.72 15.42
CA ARG A 9 -1.09 5.01 14.43
C ARG A 9 -1.21 4.13 13.20
N LEU A 10 -1.21 4.75 12.03
CA LEU A 10 -1.11 4.09 10.73
C LEU A 10 0.35 4.08 10.27
N VAL A 11 0.89 2.89 10.03
CA VAL A 11 2.20 2.70 9.41
C VAL A 11 2.00 2.31 7.95
N CYS A 12 2.37 3.21 7.05
CA CYS A 12 2.35 2.98 5.62
C CYS A 12 3.76 2.71 5.10
N GLY A 13 3.87 1.75 4.22
CA GLY A 13 5.13 1.43 3.53
C GLY A 13 4.89 0.36 2.50
N ASP A 14 5.67 0.34 1.45
CA ASP A 14 5.49 -0.63 0.37
C ASP A 14 5.52 -2.08 0.87
N VAL A 15 5.01 -2.97 0.04
CA VAL A 15 5.08 -4.41 0.30
C VAL A 15 6.55 -4.81 0.49
N GLY A 16 6.88 -5.50 1.59
CA GLY A 16 8.25 -5.93 1.89
C GLY A 16 9.18 -4.85 2.49
N PHE A 17 8.67 -3.70 2.95
CA PHE A 17 9.47 -2.65 3.62
C PHE A 17 9.63 -2.86 5.13
N GLY A 18 9.36 -4.05 5.63
CA GLY A 18 9.59 -4.37 7.04
C GLY A 18 8.51 -3.87 8.00
N LYS A 19 7.28 -3.58 7.54
CA LYS A 19 6.16 -3.21 8.42
C LYS A 19 5.93 -4.22 9.55
N THR A 20 6.10 -5.51 9.26
CA THR A 20 5.99 -6.59 10.26
C THR A 20 7.04 -6.46 11.35
N GLU A 21 8.27 -6.03 11.04
CA GLU A 21 9.32 -5.77 12.04
C GLU A 21 8.91 -4.64 13.01
N ILE A 22 8.24 -3.60 12.51
CA ILE A 22 7.69 -2.52 13.36
C ILE A 22 6.63 -3.09 14.32
N ALA A 23 5.74 -3.95 13.80
CA ALA A 23 4.74 -4.63 14.63
C ALA A 23 5.39 -5.52 15.71
N MET A 24 6.43 -6.27 15.35
CA MET A 24 7.17 -7.11 16.30
C MET A 24 7.83 -6.28 17.40
N ARG A 25 8.44 -5.14 17.05
CA ARG A 25 9.02 -4.23 18.05
C ARG A 25 7.97 -3.62 18.97
N GLY A 26 6.81 -3.23 18.41
CA GLY A 26 5.68 -2.78 19.21
C GLY A 26 5.14 -3.87 20.14
N ALA A 27 5.02 -5.10 19.64
CA ALA A 27 4.60 -6.26 20.41
C ALA A 27 5.58 -6.58 21.55
N PHE A 28 6.89 -6.54 21.25
CA PHE A 28 7.93 -6.72 22.28
C PHE A 28 7.79 -5.71 23.41
N LYS A 29 7.66 -4.42 23.06
CA LYS A 29 7.52 -3.34 24.02
C LYS A 29 6.29 -3.50 24.92
N ALA A 30 5.14 -3.90 24.35
CA ALA A 30 3.94 -4.12 25.12
C ALA A 30 4.04 -5.36 26.01
N ALA A 31 4.54 -6.50 25.48
CA ALA A 31 4.74 -7.73 26.24
C ALA A 31 5.76 -7.57 27.38
N GLN A 32 6.83 -6.76 27.18
CA GLN A 32 7.80 -6.43 28.24
C GLN A 32 7.14 -5.65 29.41
N GLN A 33 6.02 -4.97 29.16
CA GLN A 33 5.23 -4.29 30.17
C GLN A 33 4.09 -5.17 30.73
N GLU A 34 4.19 -6.47 30.55
CA GLU A 34 3.19 -7.46 30.97
C GLU A 34 1.80 -7.26 30.35
N LYS A 35 1.71 -6.54 29.23
CA LYS A 35 0.47 -6.34 28.46
C LYS A 35 0.34 -7.39 27.36
N GLN A 36 -0.88 -7.85 27.16
CA GLN A 36 -1.19 -8.75 26.06
C GLN A 36 -1.22 -8.00 24.72
N VAL A 37 -0.83 -8.70 23.66
CA VAL A 37 -0.81 -8.19 22.28
C VAL A 37 -1.69 -9.03 21.39
N ALA A 38 -2.56 -8.39 20.64
CA ALA A 38 -3.36 -9.04 19.60
C ALA A 38 -2.91 -8.60 18.21
N ILE A 39 -2.67 -9.56 17.30
CA ILE A 39 -2.30 -9.30 15.92
C ILE A 39 -3.38 -9.82 15.01
N LEU A 40 -4.11 -8.89 14.40
CA LEU A 40 -5.25 -9.17 13.55
C LEU A 40 -4.85 -9.13 12.09
N VAL A 41 -5.06 -10.24 11.39
CA VAL A 41 -4.71 -10.41 9.97
C VAL A 41 -5.91 -10.90 9.15
N PRO A 42 -5.96 -10.60 7.83
CA PRO A 42 -7.15 -10.87 7.03
C PRO A 42 -7.38 -12.36 6.69
N THR A 43 -6.33 -13.19 6.64
CA THR A 43 -6.43 -14.59 6.19
C THR A 43 -5.75 -15.55 7.15
N THR A 44 -6.20 -16.81 7.14
CA THR A 44 -5.67 -17.90 7.96
C THR A 44 -4.20 -18.20 7.63
N ILE A 45 -3.86 -18.20 6.33
CA ILE A 45 -2.48 -18.46 5.88
C ILE A 45 -1.54 -17.35 6.37
N LEU A 46 -1.99 -16.08 6.29
CA LEU A 46 -1.19 -14.97 6.80
C LEU A 46 -1.04 -15.03 8.33
N ALA A 47 -2.06 -15.50 9.05
CA ALA A 47 -1.95 -15.73 10.50
C ALA A 47 -0.87 -16.78 10.81
N GLN A 48 -0.81 -17.84 10.04
CA GLN A 48 0.22 -18.87 10.18
C GLN A 48 1.62 -18.34 9.85
N GLN A 49 1.78 -17.59 8.76
CA GLN A 49 3.07 -16.99 8.40
C GLN A 49 3.56 -15.97 9.46
N HIS A 50 2.68 -15.14 9.98
CA HIS A 50 3.03 -14.25 11.07
C HIS A 50 3.41 -15.02 12.34
N PHE A 51 2.68 -16.08 12.67
CA PHE A 51 2.98 -16.91 13.82
C PHE A 51 4.38 -17.51 13.74
N GLU A 52 4.74 -18.12 12.60
CA GLU A 52 6.07 -18.70 12.36
C GLU A 52 7.17 -17.61 12.44
N THR A 53 6.93 -16.46 11.84
CA THR A 53 7.86 -15.32 11.86
C THR A 53 8.06 -14.80 13.27
N PHE A 54 6.98 -14.67 14.05
CA PHE A 54 7.06 -14.23 15.45
C PHE A 54 7.74 -15.25 16.35
N ILE A 55 7.43 -16.54 16.24
CA ILE A 55 8.13 -17.59 16.99
C ILE A 55 9.63 -17.52 16.74
N LYS A 56 10.04 -17.45 15.47
CA LYS A 56 11.47 -17.34 15.11
C LYS A 56 12.11 -16.08 15.66
N ARG A 57 11.41 -14.94 15.62
CA ARG A 57 11.95 -13.65 16.06
C ARG A 57 12.07 -13.53 17.57
N PHE A 58 11.17 -14.21 18.31
CA PHE A 58 11.09 -14.17 19.77
C PHE A 58 11.66 -15.42 20.44
N GLU A 59 12.39 -16.26 19.71
CA GLU A 59 12.94 -17.55 20.18
C GLU A 59 13.71 -17.44 21.51
N ASN A 60 14.44 -16.33 21.70
CA ASN A 60 15.26 -16.09 22.89
C ASN A 60 14.56 -15.23 23.95
N THR A 61 13.24 -15.18 23.95
CA THR A 61 12.43 -14.42 24.91
C THR A 61 11.49 -15.35 25.69
N PRO A 62 11.03 -14.96 26.89
CA PRO A 62 10.11 -15.80 27.66
C PRO A 62 8.66 -15.70 27.18
N PHE A 63 8.37 -14.94 26.11
CA PHE A 63 6.99 -14.66 25.68
C PHE A 63 6.31 -15.86 25.05
N ILE A 64 5.08 -16.09 25.48
CA ILE A 64 4.23 -17.14 24.95
C ILE A 64 3.39 -16.60 23.80
N ILE A 65 3.61 -17.15 22.61
CA ILE A 65 2.94 -16.76 21.37
C ILE A 65 2.02 -17.88 20.92
N GLU A 66 0.78 -17.52 20.58
CA GLU A 66 -0.22 -18.48 20.09
C GLU A 66 -0.92 -17.95 18.85
N VAL A 67 -1.48 -18.87 18.06
CA VAL A 67 -2.29 -18.54 16.87
C VAL A 67 -3.69 -19.11 17.01
N ILE A 68 -4.69 -18.25 16.77
CA ILE A 68 -6.09 -18.68 16.72
C ILE A 68 -6.63 -18.50 15.29
N SER A 69 -6.89 -19.63 14.63
CA SER A 69 -7.41 -19.67 13.28
C SER A 69 -8.20 -20.95 13.06
N ARG A 70 -8.76 -21.12 11.88
CA ARG A 70 -9.48 -22.35 11.51
C ARG A 70 -8.59 -23.60 11.39
N PHE A 71 -7.27 -23.44 11.35
CA PHE A 71 -6.35 -24.58 11.40
C PHE A 71 -6.29 -25.22 12.78
N ARG A 72 -6.84 -24.58 13.81
CA ARG A 72 -7.01 -25.12 15.16
C ARG A 72 -8.40 -25.72 15.33
N THR A 73 -8.45 -26.88 15.91
CA THR A 73 -9.73 -27.51 16.29
C THR A 73 -10.49 -26.70 17.33
N ASP A 74 -11.79 -26.90 17.44
CA ASP A 74 -12.62 -26.19 18.44
C ASP A 74 -12.15 -26.44 19.88
N ALA A 75 -11.62 -27.65 20.17
CA ALA A 75 -11.05 -27.98 21.46
C ALA A 75 -9.78 -27.19 21.75
N GLU A 76 -8.85 -27.13 20.79
CA GLU A 76 -7.63 -26.31 20.90
C GLU A 76 -7.97 -24.83 21.08
N GLN A 77 -8.91 -24.29 20.27
CA GLN A 77 -9.35 -22.89 20.41
C GLN A 77 -9.87 -22.59 21.81
N LYS A 78 -10.67 -23.47 22.40
CA LYS A 78 -11.17 -23.30 23.78
C LYS A 78 -10.05 -23.25 24.81
N ILE A 79 -9.02 -24.10 24.65
CA ILE A 79 -7.84 -24.10 25.52
C ILE A 79 -7.07 -22.77 25.38
N ILE A 80 -6.84 -22.32 24.13
CA ILE A 80 -6.15 -21.07 23.85
C ILE A 80 -6.91 -19.88 24.47
N LEU A 81 -8.23 -19.81 24.28
CA LEU A 81 -9.05 -18.73 24.84
C LEU A 81 -9.06 -18.71 26.38
N LYS A 82 -9.05 -19.88 27.02
CA LYS A 82 -8.91 -19.97 28.48
C LYS A 82 -7.56 -19.44 28.94
N ARG A 83 -6.47 -19.87 28.32
CA ARG A 83 -5.10 -19.41 28.63
C ARG A 83 -4.94 -17.90 28.38
N LEU A 84 -5.60 -17.37 27.33
CA LEU A 84 -5.61 -15.94 27.01
C LEU A 84 -6.27 -15.13 28.14
N LEU A 85 -7.44 -15.57 28.60
CA LEU A 85 -8.16 -14.94 29.71
C LEU A 85 -7.38 -15.02 31.04
N GLU A 86 -6.62 -16.09 31.26
CA GLU A 86 -5.77 -16.29 32.45
C GLU A 86 -4.44 -15.47 32.38
N GLY A 87 -4.20 -14.71 31.30
CA GLY A 87 -2.97 -13.94 31.12
C GLY A 87 -1.73 -14.79 30.80
N LYS A 88 -1.91 -16.06 30.40
CA LYS A 88 -0.81 -16.99 30.07
C LYS A 88 -0.36 -16.94 28.62
N ILE A 89 -0.88 -16.04 27.83
CA ILE A 89 -0.49 -15.78 26.44
C ILE A 89 -0.17 -14.32 26.31
N ASP A 90 1.05 -14.01 25.92
CA ASP A 90 1.53 -12.63 25.76
C ASP A 90 1.16 -12.06 24.39
N ILE A 91 1.31 -12.86 23.33
CA ILE A 91 1.01 -12.45 21.96
C ILE A 91 0.09 -13.47 21.31
N ILE A 92 -1.07 -13.00 20.84
CA ILE A 92 -1.99 -13.83 20.09
C ILE A 92 -2.16 -13.31 18.66
N ILE A 93 -2.01 -14.19 17.69
CA ILE A 93 -2.15 -13.89 16.26
C ILE A 93 -3.41 -14.56 15.75
N GLY A 94 -4.22 -13.86 14.94
CA GLY A 94 -5.42 -14.51 14.40
C GLY A 94 -6.15 -13.65 13.38
N THR A 95 -7.16 -14.27 12.80
CA THR A 95 -8.06 -13.62 11.84
C THR A 95 -9.19 -12.88 12.58
N HIS A 96 -10.24 -12.51 11.85
CA HIS A 96 -11.47 -11.93 12.43
C HIS A 96 -12.05 -12.73 13.63
N ARG A 97 -11.59 -13.96 13.85
CA ARG A 97 -11.91 -14.78 15.03
C ARG A 97 -11.54 -14.07 16.34
N LEU A 98 -10.45 -13.28 16.34
CA LEU A 98 -10.05 -12.46 17.49
C LEU A 98 -11.08 -11.38 17.87
N LEU A 99 -11.96 -11.00 16.96
CA LEU A 99 -13.01 -10.01 17.18
C LEU A 99 -14.34 -10.65 17.65
N SER A 100 -14.38 -11.94 17.90
CA SER A 100 -15.58 -12.64 18.37
C SER A 100 -15.87 -12.30 19.84
N THR A 101 -17.13 -12.39 20.24
CA THR A 101 -17.58 -11.95 21.58
C THR A 101 -17.10 -12.84 22.73
N ASP A 102 -16.73 -14.08 22.42
CA ASP A 102 -16.18 -15.06 23.37
C ASP A 102 -14.66 -14.90 23.59
N VAL A 103 -13.98 -14.08 22.79
CA VAL A 103 -12.57 -13.75 22.99
C VAL A 103 -12.47 -12.64 24.03
N LYS A 104 -11.86 -12.96 25.15
CA LYS A 104 -11.63 -12.03 26.26
C LYS A 104 -10.15 -12.01 26.59
N PHE A 105 -9.60 -10.82 26.74
CA PHE A 105 -8.23 -10.60 27.16
C PHE A 105 -8.18 -10.33 28.67
N ASN A 106 -7.10 -10.70 29.31
CA ASN A 106 -6.83 -10.33 30.69
C ASN A 106 -6.43 -8.83 30.78
N ASP A 107 -5.42 -8.44 29.99
CA ASP A 107 -4.94 -7.05 29.95
C ASP A 107 -4.35 -6.75 28.56
N LEU A 108 -5.22 -6.39 27.59
CA LEU A 108 -4.80 -6.06 26.23
C LEU A 108 -4.20 -4.65 26.19
N GLY A 109 -2.91 -4.52 25.85
CA GLY A 109 -2.21 -3.24 25.71
C GLY A 109 -1.99 -2.80 24.26
N LEU A 110 -1.87 -3.75 23.33
CA LEU A 110 -1.62 -3.42 21.91
C LEU A 110 -2.48 -4.28 20.98
N LEU A 111 -3.16 -3.62 20.04
CA LEU A 111 -3.79 -4.26 18.89
C LEU A 111 -3.05 -3.87 17.63
N VAL A 112 -2.44 -4.84 16.94
CA VAL A 112 -1.89 -4.66 15.59
C VAL A 112 -2.92 -5.11 14.58
N VAL A 113 -3.21 -4.29 13.58
CA VAL A 113 -4.14 -4.61 12.48
C VAL A 113 -3.38 -4.56 11.16
N ASP A 114 -3.21 -5.71 10.51
CA ASP A 114 -2.60 -5.76 9.20
C ASP A 114 -3.66 -5.69 8.10
N GLU A 115 -3.41 -4.86 7.08
CA GLU A 115 -4.29 -4.64 5.93
C GLU A 115 -5.76 -4.36 6.33
N GLU A 116 -5.99 -3.36 7.20
CA GLU A 116 -7.30 -2.97 7.74
C GLU A 116 -8.40 -2.86 6.66
N GLN A 117 -8.06 -2.47 5.45
CA GLN A 117 -9.00 -2.33 4.33
C GLN A 117 -9.67 -3.65 3.93
N ARG A 118 -9.08 -4.79 4.26
CA ARG A 118 -9.62 -6.12 3.95
C ARG A 118 -10.73 -6.56 4.91
N PHE A 119 -10.89 -5.87 6.02
CA PHE A 119 -11.95 -6.19 6.99
C PHE A 119 -13.28 -5.55 6.59
N GLY A 120 -14.36 -6.30 6.77
CA GLY A 120 -15.73 -5.81 6.55
C GLY A 120 -16.15 -4.74 7.56
N VAL A 121 -17.23 -4.03 7.26
CA VAL A 121 -17.74 -2.89 8.06
C VAL A 121 -17.92 -3.26 9.52
N LYS A 122 -18.59 -4.40 9.83
CA LYS A 122 -18.81 -4.86 11.21
C LYS A 122 -17.50 -5.10 12.00
N HIS A 123 -16.47 -5.58 11.34
CA HIS A 123 -15.17 -5.79 11.98
C HIS A 123 -14.47 -4.45 12.23
N LYS A 124 -14.54 -3.50 11.30
CA LYS A 124 -13.99 -2.14 11.47
C LYS A 124 -14.65 -1.40 12.64
N GLU A 125 -15.95 -1.57 12.84
CA GLU A 125 -16.64 -1.00 14.01
C GLU A 125 -16.14 -1.58 15.33
N LYS A 126 -15.86 -2.88 15.37
CA LYS A 126 -15.25 -3.50 16.56
C LYS A 126 -13.83 -2.99 16.81
N ILE A 127 -13.01 -2.86 15.76
CA ILE A 127 -11.66 -2.29 15.87
C ILE A 127 -11.72 -0.85 16.41
N LYS A 128 -12.69 -0.05 15.98
CA LYS A 128 -12.88 1.32 16.50
C LYS A 128 -13.09 1.35 18.03
N ARG A 129 -13.78 0.36 18.59
CA ARG A 129 -13.99 0.29 20.06
C ARG A 129 -12.68 0.06 20.81
N PHE A 130 -11.75 -0.73 20.25
CA PHE A 130 -10.43 -0.92 20.84
C PHE A 130 -9.60 0.37 20.87
N ARG A 131 -9.71 1.22 19.84
CA ARG A 131 -8.97 2.50 19.74
C ARG A 131 -9.21 3.46 20.91
N ALA A 132 -10.31 3.34 21.60
CA ALA A 132 -10.63 4.19 22.75
C ALA A 132 -9.88 3.78 24.03
N ALA A 133 -9.38 2.55 24.13
CA ALA A 133 -8.85 1.99 25.36
C ALA A 133 -7.48 1.31 25.22
N VAL A 134 -7.06 0.98 24.01
CA VAL A 134 -5.87 0.18 23.71
C VAL A 134 -5.05 0.87 22.61
N ASP A 135 -3.73 0.78 22.69
CA ASP A 135 -2.87 1.21 21.60
C ASP A 135 -3.18 0.43 20.32
N VAL A 136 -3.43 1.12 19.22
CA VAL A 136 -3.71 0.50 17.92
C VAL A 136 -2.66 0.88 16.89
N LEU A 137 -2.01 -0.14 16.35
CA LEU A 137 -1.04 -0.01 15.28
C LEU A 137 -1.61 -0.66 14.00
N THR A 138 -1.88 0.13 13.00
CA THR A 138 -2.37 -0.36 11.71
C THR A 138 -1.26 -0.38 10.69
N LEU A 139 -1.12 -1.49 9.97
CA LEU A 139 -0.16 -1.65 8.89
C LEU A 139 -0.88 -1.62 7.54
N SER A 140 -0.34 -0.90 6.58
CA SER A 140 -0.87 -0.88 5.21
C SER A 140 0.24 -0.79 4.17
N ALA A 141 0.11 -1.56 3.09
CA ALA A 141 1.02 -1.48 1.95
C ALA A 141 0.72 -0.27 1.05
N THR A 142 -0.56 0.10 0.95
CA THR A 142 -0.98 1.27 0.19
C THR A 142 -2.01 2.02 1.01
N PRO A 143 -1.76 3.28 1.36
CA PRO A 143 -2.78 4.06 2.04
C PRO A 143 -4.00 4.18 1.12
N ILE A 144 -5.17 3.76 1.63
CA ILE A 144 -6.41 4.07 0.93
C ILE A 144 -6.54 5.59 0.92
N PRO A 145 -6.97 6.21 -0.17
CA PRO A 145 -7.13 7.65 -0.26
C PRO A 145 -7.86 8.28 0.93
N ARG A 146 -8.92 7.64 1.41
CA ARG A 146 -9.68 8.09 2.59
C ARG A 146 -8.85 8.04 3.88
N THR A 147 -8.11 6.95 4.12
CA THR A 147 -7.28 6.80 5.33
C THR A 147 -6.10 7.76 5.32
N LEU A 148 -5.51 7.97 4.14
CA LEU A 148 -4.47 8.97 3.91
C LEU A 148 -5.00 10.38 4.20
N HIS A 149 -6.18 10.70 3.70
CA HIS A 149 -6.84 11.98 3.93
C HIS A 149 -7.11 12.22 5.43
N MET A 150 -7.61 11.23 6.18
CA MET A 150 -7.81 11.33 7.64
C MET A 150 -6.50 11.55 8.40
N SER A 151 -5.39 10.98 7.92
CA SER A 151 -4.08 11.16 8.55
C SER A 151 -3.47 12.52 8.22
N LEU A 152 -3.62 13.00 7.00
CA LEU A 152 -3.19 14.34 6.60
C LEU A 152 -3.94 15.45 7.36
N MET A 153 -5.17 15.17 7.78
CA MET A 153 -5.98 16.09 8.62
C MET A 153 -5.67 15.98 10.12
N GLY A 154 -4.64 15.26 10.53
CA GLY A 154 -4.28 15.11 11.94
C GLY A 154 -5.28 14.30 12.79
N ILE A 155 -6.27 13.66 12.16
CA ILE A 155 -7.26 12.81 12.87
C ILE A 155 -6.63 11.48 13.30
N ARG A 156 -5.56 11.05 12.63
CA ARG A 156 -4.85 9.82 12.89
C ARG A 156 -3.36 9.98 12.66
N ASP A 157 -2.54 9.50 13.58
CA ASP A 157 -1.10 9.50 13.43
C ASP A 157 -0.64 8.69 12.21
N LEU A 158 0.29 9.23 11.42
CA LEU A 158 0.85 8.57 10.24
C LEU A 158 2.37 8.43 10.38
N SER A 159 2.88 7.25 10.04
CA SER A 159 4.30 7.01 9.84
C SER A 159 4.53 6.39 8.47
N LEU A 160 5.46 6.96 7.70
CA LEU A 160 5.82 6.47 6.37
C LEU A 160 7.14 5.72 6.43
N VAL A 161 7.17 4.49 5.91
CA VAL A 161 8.39 3.71 5.70
C VAL A 161 8.80 3.85 4.24
N ASN A 162 9.70 4.79 3.97
CA ASN A 162 10.12 5.14 2.60
C ASN A 162 11.41 4.45 2.17
N THR A 163 12.18 3.89 3.10
CA THR A 163 13.46 3.25 2.83
C THR A 163 13.27 1.74 2.69
N PRO A 164 13.59 1.15 1.54
CA PRO A 164 13.56 -0.30 1.37
C PRO A 164 14.68 -0.97 2.16
N PRO A 165 14.54 -2.28 2.48
CA PRO A 165 15.66 -3.09 2.97
C PRO A 165 16.83 -3.06 1.97
N ALA A 166 18.09 -3.14 2.48
CA ALA A 166 19.30 -2.96 1.68
C ALA A 166 19.44 -3.95 0.51
N ASP A 167 18.99 -5.19 0.69
CA ASP A 167 19.14 -6.26 -0.30
C ASP A 167 18.01 -6.33 -1.33
N ARG A 168 17.05 -5.39 -1.26
CA ARG A 168 15.88 -5.43 -2.13
C ARG A 168 16.15 -4.83 -3.49
N ARG A 169 15.86 -5.59 -4.57
CA ARG A 169 15.98 -5.13 -5.94
C ARG A 169 14.67 -4.57 -6.48
N ALA A 170 14.74 -3.54 -7.31
CA ALA A 170 13.58 -3.01 -8.02
C ALA A 170 12.99 -4.07 -8.96
N ILE A 171 11.66 -4.14 -9.02
CA ILE A 171 10.94 -5.08 -9.88
C ILE A 171 10.97 -4.55 -11.33
N ARG A 172 11.51 -5.33 -12.26
CA ARG A 172 11.50 -4.97 -13.67
C ARG A 172 10.12 -5.14 -14.26
N THR A 173 9.43 -4.03 -14.48
CA THR A 173 8.06 -4.00 -15.03
C THR A 173 8.11 -3.81 -16.54
N ARG A 174 7.38 -4.66 -17.28
CA ARG A 174 7.26 -4.58 -18.75
C ARG A 174 5.80 -4.59 -19.15
N LEU A 175 5.42 -3.64 -20.00
CA LEU A 175 4.13 -3.62 -20.71
C LEU A 175 4.33 -4.23 -22.10
N LEU A 176 3.60 -5.30 -22.38
CA LEU A 176 3.78 -6.07 -23.61
C LEU A 176 2.43 -6.52 -24.17
N PRO A 177 2.28 -6.67 -25.48
CA PRO A 177 1.11 -7.33 -26.06
C PRO A 177 1.05 -8.80 -25.62
N VAL A 178 -0.16 -9.35 -25.53
CA VAL A 178 -0.36 -10.78 -25.26
C VAL A 178 0.30 -11.59 -26.39
N ASN A 179 1.23 -12.45 -26.01
CA ASN A 179 1.94 -13.34 -26.95
C ASN A 179 2.41 -14.59 -26.19
N ASP A 180 2.14 -15.76 -26.78
CA ASP A 180 2.51 -17.07 -26.22
C ASP A 180 3.98 -17.19 -25.93
N TYR A 181 4.85 -16.71 -26.83
CA TYR A 181 6.28 -16.75 -26.67
C TYR A 181 6.75 -15.98 -25.41
N ILE A 182 6.15 -14.82 -25.16
CA ILE A 182 6.48 -14.00 -23.99
C ILE A 182 6.12 -14.75 -22.69
N ILE A 183 4.96 -15.41 -22.67
CA ILE A 183 4.50 -16.18 -21.50
C ILE A 183 5.42 -17.39 -21.29
N GLN A 184 5.72 -18.13 -22.37
CA GLN A 184 6.61 -19.30 -22.31
C GLN A 184 8.01 -18.93 -21.84
N GLU A 185 8.59 -17.84 -22.38
CA GLU A 185 9.92 -17.38 -21.98
C GLU A 185 9.95 -16.95 -20.52
N ALA A 186 8.96 -16.14 -20.08
CA ALA A 186 8.89 -15.65 -18.71
C ALA A 186 8.77 -16.80 -17.70
N VAL A 187 7.88 -17.76 -17.95
CA VAL A 187 7.69 -18.94 -17.09
C VAL A 187 8.93 -19.82 -17.11
N SER A 188 9.43 -20.20 -18.28
CA SER A 188 10.60 -21.07 -18.41
C SER A 188 11.86 -20.48 -17.76
N ARG A 189 12.05 -19.19 -17.86
CA ARG A 189 13.16 -18.49 -17.19
C ARG A 189 13.05 -18.58 -15.67
N GLU A 190 11.84 -18.38 -15.11
CA GLU A 190 11.62 -18.48 -13.68
C GLU A 190 11.84 -19.88 -13.15
N ILE A 191 11.27 -20.89 -13.83
CA ILE A 191 11.38 -22.30 -13.41
C ILE A 191 12.83 -22.79 -13.48
N ARG A 192 13.59 -22.42 -14.53
CA ARG A 192 15.01 -22.79 -14.65
C ARG A 192 15.87 -22.29 -13.49
N ARG A 193 15.51 -21.18 -12.86
CA ARG A 193 16.22 -20.67 -11.67
C ARG A 193 15.63 -21.15 -10.33
N GLY A 194 14.70 -22.13 -10.38
CA GLY A 194 14.06 -22.72 -9.19
C GLY A 194 12.97 -21.86 -8.55
N GLY A 195 12.49 -20.85 -9.27
CA GLY A 195 11.43 -19.97 -8.82
C GLY A 195 10.04 -20.46 -9.20
N GLN A 196 9.03 -19.66 -8.82
CA GLN A 196 7.60 -19.87 -9.10
C GLN A 196 7.01 -18.64 -9.76
N VAL A 197 5.88 -18.80 -10.45
CA VAL A 197 5.23 -17.74 -11.21
C VAL A 197 3.80 -17.51 -10.73
N PHE A 198 3.44 -16.25 -10.53
CA PHE A 198 2.04 -15.82 -10.43
C PHE A 198 1.50 -15.45 -11.81
N VAL A 199 0.33 -15.96 -12.14
CA VAL A 199 -0.46 -15.50 -13.29
C VAL A 199 -1.79 -14.98 -12.77
N VAL A 200 -2.09 -13.72 -13.07
CA VAL A 200 -3.31 -13.05 -12.62
C VAL A 200 -4.28 -12.90 -13.76
N HIS A 201 -5.50 -13.42 -13.58
CA HIS A 201 -6.60 -13.31 -14.52
C HIS A 201 -7.84 -12.74 -13.83
N ASN A 202 -8.38 -11.61 -14.33
CA ASN A 202 -9.36 -10.80 -13.60
C ASN A 202 -10.81 -11.35 -13.60
N ARG A 203 -11.08 -12.50 -14.22
CA ARG A 203 -12.44 -13.04 -14.36
C ARG A 203 -12.51 -14.48 -13.88
N VAL A 204 -13.38 -14.73 -12.92
CA VAL A 204 -13.61 -16.10 -12.38
C VAL A 204 -14.26 -16.98 -13.44
N GLU A 205 -15.17 -16.42 -14.24
CA GLU A 205 -15.94 -17.16 -15.25
C GLU A 205 -15.05 -17.80 -16.32
N THR A 206 -13.95 -17.15 -16.67
CA THR A 206 -13.04 -17.58 -17.74
C THR A 206 -11.69 -18.12 -17.22
N ILE A 207 -11.49 -18.21 -15.90
CA ILE A 207 -10.19 -18.61 -15.33
C ILE A 207 -9.81 -20.04 -15.70
N TYR A 208 -10.76 -20.97 -15.73
CA TYR A 208 -10.52 -22.35 -16.10
C TYR A 208 -10.22 -22.52 -17.59
N GLU A 209 -10.85 -21.72 -18.44
CA GLU A 209 -10.55 -21.65 -19.87
C GLU A 209 -9.14 -21.13 -20.10
N TYR A 210 -8.79 -20.05 -19.42
CA TYR A 210 -7.45 -19.49 -19.48
C TYR A 210 -6.40 -20.45 -18.88
N GLY A 211 -6.74 -21.25 -17.88
CA GLY A 211 -5.92 -22.32 -17.34
C GLY A 211 -5.60 -23.39 -18.40
N ARG A 212 -6.60 -23.88 -19.11
CA ARG A 212 -6.42 -24.84 -20.23
C ARG A 212 -5.56 -24.26 -21.36
N TYR A 213 -5.76 -22.98 -21.67
CA TYR A 213 -4.88 -22.29 -22.63
C TYR A 213 -3.41 -22.29 -22.14
N LEU A 214 -3.16 -21.93 -20.87
CA LEU A 214 -1.81 -21.96 -20.31
C LEU A 214 -1.21 -23.38 -20.32
N GLU A 215 -1.97 -24.41 -19.99
CA GLU A 215 -1.54 -25.81 -20.08
C GLU A 215 -1.12 -26.18 -21.50
N SER A 216 -1.84 -25.70 -22.54
CA SER A 216 -1.51 -25.97 -23.92
C SER A 216 -0.21 -25.35 -24.40
N ILE A 217 0.13 -24.16 -23.89
CA ILE A 217 1.36 -23.44 -24.27
C ILE A 217 2.54 -23.71 -23.33
N LEU A 218 2.31 -24.31 -22.15
CA LEU A 218 3.30 -24.58 -21.11
C LEU A 218 3.35 -26.07 -20.78
N PRO A 219 3.77 -26.93 -21.71
CA PRO A 219 3.83 -28.37 -21.46
C PRO A 219 4.82 -28.67 -20.30
N ASN A 220 4.45 -29.63 -19.44
CA ASN A 220 5.21 -30.07 -18.28
C ASN A 220 5.34 -29.06 -17.12
N ILE A 221 4.56 -27.97 -17.11
CA ILE A 221 4.47 -27.02 -16.00
C ILE A 221 3.24 -27.35 -15.15
N ARG A 222 3.42 -27.45 -13.84
CA ARG A 222 2.34 -27.75 -12.88
C ARG A 222 1.62 -26.45 -12.53
N ILE A 223 0.38 -26.33 -13.00
CA ILE A 223 -0.45 -25.14 -12.81
C ILE A 223 -1.50 -25.40 -11.74
N ALA A 224 -1.59 -24.54 -10.74
CA ALA A 224 -2.69 -24.50 -9.79
C ALA A 224 -3.62 -23.34 -10.11
N ILE A 225 -4.93 -23.51 -9.90
CA ILE A 225 -5.94 -22.44 -10.08
C ILE A 225 -6.53 -22.09 -8.73
N ALA A 226 -6.63 -20.77 -8.44
CA ALA A 226 -7.17 -20.25 -7.20
C ALA A 226 -8.03 -18.99 -7.43
N HIS A 227 -9.27 -18.95 -6.93
CA HIS A 227 -10.14 -17.79 -7.04
C HIS A 227 -11.11 -17.66 -5.86
N GLY A 228 -11.66 -16.46 -5.64
CA GLY A 228 -12.45 -16.12 -4.47
C GLY A 228 -13.81 -16.84 -4.33
N GLN A 229 -14.31 -17.52 -5.38
CA GLN A 229 -15.55 -18.31 -5.32
C GLN A 229 -15.29 -19.79 -4.95
N MET A 230 -14.03 -20.19 -4.80
CA MET A 230 -13.70 -21.53 -4.31
C MET A 230 -14.14 -21.69 -2.85
N ARG A 231 -14.46 -22.93 -2.45
CA ARG A 231 -14.61 -23.25 -1.03
C ARG A 231 -13.33 -22.92 -0.29
N GLU A 232 -13.45 -22.23 0.81
CA GLU A 232 -12.34 -21.64 1.54
C GLU A 232 -11.26 -22.66 1.92
N GLN A 233 -11.66 -23.87 2.38
CA GLN A 233 -10.73 -24.96 2.69
C GLN A 233 -9.94 -25.45 1.47
N HIS A 234 -10.60 -25.48 0.29
CA HIS A 234 -9.92 -25.87 -0.95
C HIS A 234 -8.94 -24.80 -1.41
N LEU A 235 -9.33 -23.52 -1.32
CA LEU A 235 -8.47 -22.40 -1.62
C LEU A 235 -7.21 -22.42 -0.72
N GLU A 236 -7.40 -22.61 0.58
CA GLU A 236 -6.29 -22.69 1.54
C GLU A 236 -5.33 -23.84 1.20
N LYS A 237 -5.88 -25.03 0.87
CA LYS A 237 -5.06 -26.16 0.46
C LYS A 237 -4.23 -25.87 -0.80
N VAL A 238 -4.85 -25.32 -1.85
CA VAL A 238 -4.14 -24.94 -3.09
C VAL A 238 -3.02 -23.93 -2.80
N MET A 239 -3.27 -22.96 -1.94
CA MET A 239 -2.29 -21.94 -1.58
C MET A 239 -1.12 -22.55 -0.78
N LEU A 240 -1.38 -23.46 0.16
CA LEU A 240 -0.34 -24.18 0.90
C LEU A 240 0.49 -25.06 -0.03
N ASP A 241 -0.16 -25.85 -0.90
CA ASP A 241 0.50 -26.68 -1.89
C ASP A 241 1.41 -25.85 -2.83
N TYR A 242 0.99 -24.64 -3.18
CA TYR A 242 1.82 -23.72 -3.98
C TYR A 242 3.01 -23.19 -3.16
N ILE A 243 2.82 -22.76 -1.92
CA ILE A 243 3.90 -22.29 -1.02
C ILE A 243 4.95 -23.40 -0.83
N GLU A 244 4.53 -24.66 -0.68
CA GLU A 244 5.40 -25.81 -0.54
C GLU A 244 6.15 -26.21 -1.84
N GLY A 245 5.81 -25.57 -2.98
CA GLY A 245 6.47 -25.82 -4.27
C GLY A 245 5.93 -27.02 -5.03
N ARG A 246 4.72 -27.51 -4.69
CA ARG A 246 4.06 -28.59 -5.44
C ARG A 246 3.58 -28.15 -6.82
N PHE A 247 3.41 -26.85 -7.01
CA PHE A 247 3.04 -26.20 -8.26
C PHE A 247 4.07 -25.16 -8.67
N ASP A 248 4.27 -25.01 -9.96
CA ASP A 248 5.23 -24.09 -10.57
C ASP A 248 4.57 -22.73 -10.88
N VAL A 249 3.29 -22.77 -11.25
CA VAL A 249 2.49 -21.59 -11.61
C VAL A 249 1.22 -21.57 -10.77
N LEU A 250 0.90 -20.41 -10.20
CA LEU A 250 -0.40 -20.15 -9.60
C LEU A 250 -1.19 -19.19 -10.50
N LEU A 251 -2.22 -19.71 -11.17
CA LEU A 251 -3.21 -18.91 -11.88
C LEU A 251 -4.29 -18.47 -10.90
N SER A 252 -4.45 -17.18 -10.69
CA SER A 252 -5.40 -16.68 -9.70
C SER A 252 -6.09 -15.39 -10.13
N THR A 253 -7.20 -15.09 -9.47
CA THR A 253 -7.78 -13.74 -9.47
C THR A 253 -7.01 -12.83 -8.51
N THR A 254 -7.56 -11.68 -8.14
CA THR A 254 -6.94 -10.72 -7.21
C THR A 254 -6.77 -11.22 -5.77
N ILE A 255 -7.07 -12.49 -5.47
CA ILE A 255 -6.92 -13.06 -4.13
C ILE A 255 -5.47 -12.99 -3.59
N ILE A 256 -4.47 -13.01 -4.49
CA ILE A 256 -3.05 -12.89 -4.09
C ILE A 256 -2.70 -11.52 -3.52
N GLU A 257 -3.60 -10.52 -3.62
CA GLU A 257 -3.42 -9.23 -2.95
C GLU A 257 -3.41 -9.33 -1.40
N SER A 258 -3.67 -10.52 -0.82
CA SER A 258 -3.90 -10.73 0.62
C SER A 258 -2.67 -10.69 1.52
N GLY A 259 -1.52 -10.18 1.07
CA GLY A 259 -0.36 -9.99 1.95
C GLY A 259 0.61 -11.16 2.02
N LEU A 260 0.29 -12.31 1.46
CA LEU A 260 1.11 -13.52 1.49
C LEU A 260 2.53 -13.29 0.99
N ASP A 261 3.49 -13.84 1.72
CA ASP A 261 4.89 -13.85 1.34
C ASP A 261 5.27 -15.22 0.75
N ILE A 262 5.68 -15.20 -0.52
CA ILE A 262 6.13 -16.40 -1.22
C ILE A 262 7.50 -16.13 -1.86
N PRO A 263 8.60 -16.38 -1.14
CA PRO A 263 9.94 -15.97 -1.55
C PRO A 263 10.39 -16.55 -2.91
N ARG A 264 9.85 -17.71 -3.30
CA ARG A 264 10.14 -18.34 -4.60
C ARG A 264 9.41 -17.67 -5.77
N ALA A 265 8.34 -16.94 -5.55
CA ALA A 265 7.57 -16.28 -6.60
C ALA A 265 8.21 -14.94 -6.98
N ASN A 266 9.08 -14.95 -7.99
CA ASN A 266 9.79 -13.75 -8.45
C ASN A 266 9.36 -13.29 -9.85
N THR A 267 8.37 -13.93 -10.46
CA THR A 267 7.76 -13.49 -11.72
C THR A 267 6.24 -13.42 -11.56
N ILE A 268 5.66 -12.29 -11.97
CA ILE A 268 4.21 -12.10 -12.07
C ILE A 268 3.80 -11.73 -13.48
N ILE A 269 2.77 -12.38 -14.01
CA ILE A 269 2.16 -12.10 -15.30
C ILE A 269 0.72 -11.65 -15.06
N ILE A 270 0.37 -10.43 -15.43
CA ILE A 270 -0.98 -9.88 -15.26
C ILE A 270 -1.66 -9.81 -16.62
N ASN A 271 -2.61 -10.70 -16.84
CA ASN A 271 -3.37 -10.76 -18.06
C ASN A 271 -4.45 -9.68 -18.12
N ASN A 272 -4.60 -9.01 -19.27
CA ASN A 272 -5.51 -7.88 -19.43
C ASN A 272 -5.31 -6.78 -18.41
N ALA A 273 -4.06 -6.32 -18.24
CA ALA A 273 -3.66 -5.35 -17.23
C ALA A 273 -4.47 -4.04 -17.26
N GLN A 274 -5.01 -3.64 -18.43
CA GLN A 274 -5.85 -2.45 -18.59
C GLN A 274 -7.16 -2.51 -17.78
N ASN A 275 -7.59 -3.69 -17.35
CA ASN A 275 -8.83 -3.88 -16.59
C ASN A 275 -8.63 -3.69 -15.07
N PHE A 276 -7.41 -3.44 -14.62
CA PHE A 276 -7.08 -3.25 -13.22
C PHE A 276 -6.93 -1.76 -12.88
N GLY A 277 -7.24 -1.40 -11.64
CA GLY A 277 -6.91 -0.09 -11.10
C GLY A 277 -5.40 0.06 -10.83
N LEU A 278 -4.91 1.31 -10.79
CA LEU A 278 -3.49 1.61 -10.56
C LEU A 278 -3.00 1.04 -9.24
N SER A 279 -3.73 1.26 -8.14
CA SER A 279 -3.40 0.72 -6.82
C SER A 279 -3.38 -0.82 -6.79
N GLN A 280 -4.30 -1.48 -7.54
CA GLN A 280 -4.33 -2.94 -7.64
C GLN A 280 -3.10 -3.48 -8.37
N LEU A 281 -2.76 -2.89 -9.53
CA LEU A 281 -1.56 -3.27 -10.29
C LEU A 281 -0.29 -3.09 -9.44
N TYR A 282 -0.22 -2.01 -8.67
CA TYR A 282 0.90 -1.76 -7.77
C TYR A 282 1.00 -2.82 -6.66
N GLN A 283 -0.12 -3.17 -6.03
CA GLN A 283 -0.17 -4.23 -5.02
C GLN A 283 0.20 -5.60 -5.58
N LEU A 284 -0.35 -5.96 -6.75
CA LEU A 284 -0.03 -7.21 -7.45
C LEU A 284 1.46 -7.27 -7.82
N ARG A 285 2.01 -6.21 -8.39
CA ARG A 285 3.45 -6.10 -8.67
C ARG A 285 4.28 -6.33 -7.42
N GLY A 286 3.88 -5.78 -6.29
CA GLY A 286 4.57 -5.92 -5.01
C GLY A 286 4.51 -7.33 -4.40
N ARG A 287 3.78 -8.28 -5.00
CA ARG A 287 3.75 -9.68 -4.55
C ARG A 287 5.00 -10.46 -4.93
N VAL A 288 5.78 -9.96 -5.86
CA VAL A 288 7.09 -10.51 -6.23
C VAL A 288 8.22 -9.58 -5.78
N GLY A 289 9.47 -10.06 -5.79
CA GLY A 289 10.64 -9.25 -5.43
C GLY A 289 10.78 -9.01 -3.94
N ARG A 290 10.57 -10.01 -3.12
CA ARG A 290 10.77 -9.98 -1.67
C ARG A 290 12.07 -10.64 -1.21
N SER A 291 12.88 -11.07 -2.16
CA SER A 291 14.21 -11.68 -1.96
C SER A 291 15.27 -10.86 -2.72
N ASP A 292 16.51 -11.25 -2.60
CA ASP A 292 17.67 -10.73 -3.34
C ASP A 292 17.66 -11.11 -4.84
N VAL A 293 16.73 -11.98 -5.23
CA VAL A 293 16.57 -12.42 -6.64
C VAL A 293 15.83 -11.35 -7.45
N GLN A 294 16.33 -11.05 -8.67
CA GLN A 294 15.68 -10.11 -9.57
C GLN A 294 14.27 -10.56 -9.94
N ALA A 295 13.27 -9.74 -9.61
CA ALA A 295 11.88 -10.00 -9.94
C ALA A 295 11.41 -9.28 -11.21
N TYR A 296 10.38 -9.87 -11.84
CA TYR A 296 9.81 -9.39 -13.09
C TYR A 296 8.28 -9.32 -13.01
N ALA A 297 7.73 -8.23 -13.53
CA ALA A 297 6.29 -8.05 -13.69
C ALA A 297 5.96 -7.81 -15.18
N TYR A 298 5.17 -8.70 -15.75
CA TYR A 298 4.68 -8.60 -17.12
C TYR A 298 3.22 -8.14 -17.10
N LEU A 299 2.97 -6.95 -17.62
CA LEU A 299 1.64 -6.39 -17.80
C LEU A 299 1.23 -6.69 -19.24
N LEU A 300 0.34 -7.67 -19.44
CA LEU A 300 -0.09 -8.07 -20.77
C LEU A 300 -1.37 -7.33 -21.17
N VAL A 301 -1.37 -6.75 -22.36
CA VAL A 301 -2.52 -6.04 -22.94
C VAL A 301 -2.84 -6.61 -24.32
N PRO A 302 -4.10 -6.62 -24.77
CA PRO A 302 -4.46 -7.05 -26.13
C PRO A 302 -3.78 -6.16 -27.17
N ALA A 303 -3.18 -6.78 -28.21
CA ALA A 303 -2.42 -6.07 -29.27
C ALA A 303 -3.31 -5.10 -30.08
N GLU A 304 -4.61 -5.43 -30.22
CA GLU A 304 -5.56 -4.70 -31.07
C GLU A 304 -6.28 -3.54 -30.38
N LYS A 305 -6.16 -3.40 -29.05
CA LYS A 305 -6.83 -2.34 -28.32
C LYS A 305 -5.91 -1.13 -28.16
N ILE A 306 -6.26 -0.03 -28.82
CA ILE A 306 -5.84 1.30 -28.41
C ILE A 306 -6.33 1.46 -26.96
N LEU A 307 -5.40 1.48 -26.02
CA LEU A 307 -5.71 1.70 -24.61
C LEU A 307 -6.47 3.03 -24.49
N SER A 308 -7.61 3.03 -23.80
CA SER A 308 -8.28 4.30 -23.49
C SER A 308 -7.29 5.22 -22.75
N GLY A 309 -7.40 6.55 -22.92
CA GLY A 309 -6.46 7.50 -22.34
C GLY A 309 -6.20 7.23 -20.85
N VAL A 310 -7.25 6.97 -20.06
CA VAL A 310 -7.15 6.66 -18.62
C VAL A 310 -6.42 5.33 -18.34
N ALA A 311 -6.64 4.30 -19.16
CA ALA A 311 -5.95 3.01 -18.96
C ALA A 311 -4.47 3.13 -19.35
N HIS A 312 -4.16 3.87 -20.41
CA HIS A 312 -2.79 4.16 -20.83
C HIS A 312 -2.03 4.93 -19.75
N GLU A 313 -2.62 5.99 -19.22
CA GLU A 313 -2.04 6.82 -18.15
C GLU A 313 -1.73 5.99 -16.89
N ARG A 314 -2.65 5.14 -16.44
CA ARG A 314 -2.42 4.25 -15.28
C ARG A 314 -1.24 3.32 -15.46
N ILE A 315 -1.10 2.73 -16.64
CA ILE A 315 -0.03 1.77 -16.92
C ILE A 315 1.29 2.50 -17.09
N GLN A 316 1.30 3.66 -17.70
CA GLN A 316 2.49 4.51 -17.85
C GLN A 316 3.03 4.96 -16.49
N VAL A 317 2.16 5.41 -15.59
CA VAL A 317 2.54 5.74 -14.20
C VAL A 317 3.24 4.57 -13.50
N LEU A 318 2.81 3.33 -13.75
CA LEU A 318 3.48 2.15 -13.18
C LEU A 318 4.86 1.87 -13.77
N GLN A 319 5.07 2.19 -15.04
CA GLN A 319 6.38 2.08 -15.68
C GLN A 319 7.35 3.17 -15.20
N ASP A 320 6.85 4.39 -15.02
CA ASP A 320 7.64 5.53 -14.55
C ASP A 320 8.01 5.42 -13.07
N LEU A 321 7.12 4.82 -12.26
CA LEU A 321 7.34 4.60 -10.83
C LEU A 321 7.98 3.22 -10.54
N ASN A 322 9.10 2.92 -11.22
CA ASN A 322 9.87 1.70 -10.97
C ASN A 322 10.63 1.72 -9.64
N ASP A 323 10.79 2.89 -9.04
CA ASP A 323 11.51 3.07 -7.78
C ASP A 323 10.81 2.36 -6.63
N LEU A 324 11.60 1.82 -5.72
CA LEU A 324 11.14 1.30 -4.45
C LEU A 324 10.64 2.47 -3.58
N GLY A 325 9.48 2.31 -2.92
CA GLY A 325 8.90 3.37 -2.08
C GLY A 325 7.90 4.28 -2.80
N ALA A 326 7.55 3.98 -4.06
CA ALA A 326 6.61 4.79 -4.82
C ALA A 326 5.13 4.63 -4.40
N GLY A 327 4.80 3.75 -3.44
CA GLY A 327 3.41 3.43 -3.06
C GLY A 327 2.57 4.63 -2.69
N PHE A 328 3.14 5.59 -1.99
CA PHE A 328 2.47 6.84 -1.65
C PHE A 328 2.17 7.69 -2.90
N LYS A 329 3.15 7.82 -3.82
CA LYS A 329 2.99 8.54 -5.09
C LYS A 329 1.93 7.89 -5.97
N VAL A 330 1.92 6.55 -6.01
CA VAL A 330 0.89 5.78 -6.73
C VAL A 330 -0.50 6.03 -6.16
N ALA A 331 -0.66 6.03 -4.83
CA ALA A 331 -1.94 6.31 -4.19
C ALA A 331 -2.43 7.73 -4.49
N SER A 332 -1.55 8.73 -4.47
CA SER A 332 -1.87 10.11 -4.83
C SER A 332 -2.29 10.23 -6.31
N ARG A 333 -1.55 9.58 -7.22
CA ARG A 333 -1.90 9.56 -8.65
C ARG A 333 -3.20 8.82 -8.95
N ASP A 334 -3.46 7.69 -8.27
CA ASP A 334 -4.74 6.97 -8.42
C ASP A 334 -5.93 7.86 -8.00
N LEU A 335 -5.72 8.69 -6.99
CA LEU A 335 -6.68 9.68 -6.52
C LEU A 335 -6.93 10.79 -7.54
N GLU A 336 -5.89 11.32 -8.15
CA GLU A 336 -5.96 12.33 -9.22
C GLU A 336 -6.70 11.78 -10.45
N ILE A 337 -6.34 10.57 -10.92
CA ILE A 337 -6.94 9.92 -12.10
C ILE A 337 -8.42 9.57 -11.87
N ARG A 338 -8.79 9.15 -10.67
CA ARG A 338 -10.21 8.84 -10.34
C ARG A 338 -11.06 10.08 -10.15
N GLY A 339 -10.44 11.23 -9.93
CA GLY A 339 -11.11 12.46 -9.53
C GLY A 339 -11.57 12.44 -8.07
N ALA A 340 -11.57 13.60 -7.43
CA ALA A 340 -11.91 13.77 -6.03
C ALA A 340 -13.37 13.39 -5.66
N GLY A 341 -14.26 13.29 -6.64
CA GLY A 341 -15.68 13.04 -6.44
C GLY A 341 -16.06 11.69 -5.85
N ASN A 342 -15.18 10.68 -5.93
CA ASN A 342 -15.48 9.30 -5.47
C ASN A 342 -14.98 8.96 -4.06
N LEU A 343 -14.38 9.92 -3.34
CA LEU A 343 -13.67 9.66 -2.09
C LEU A 343 -14.57 9.46 -0.86
N LEU A 344 -15.76 10.04 -0.84
CA LEU A 344 -16.57 10.18 0.37
C LEU A 344 -18.00 9.60 0.28
N GLY A 345 -18.29 8.83 -0.78
CA GLY A 345 -19.62 8.23 -1.00
C GLY A 345 -20.51 9.08 -1.92
N SER A 346 -21.56 8.45 -2.47
CA SER A 346 -22.41 9.02 -3.51
C SER A 346 -23.15 10.31 -3.10
N GLU A 347 -23.39 10.51 -1.81
CA GLU A 347 -24.10 11.70 -1.30
C GLU A 347 -23.20 12.93 -1.11
N GLN A 348 -21.87 12.74 -0.96
CA GLN A 348 -20.91 13.86 -0.71
C GLN A 348 -20.10 14.22 -1.95
N SER A 349 -20.13 13.42 -3.00
CA SER A 349 -19.36 13.61 -4.22
C SER A 349 -19.72 14.89 -4.98
N GLY A 350 -20.99 15.32 -4.92
CA GLY A 350 -21.44 16.54 -5.59
C GLY A 350 -20.86 17.83 -5.01
N GLN A 351 -20.69 17.92 -3.70
CA GLN A 351 -20.18 19.14 -3.04
C GLN A 351 -18.65 19.26 -3.16
N ILE A 352 -17.91 18.15 -3.15
CA ILE A 352 -16.44 18.18 -3.32
C ILE A 352 -16.06 18.49 -4.76
N ALA A 353 -16.82 17.99 -5.74
CA ALA A 353 -16.59 18.34 -7.14
C ALA A 353 -16.79 19.84 -7.42
N SER A 354 -17.65 20.51 -6.65
CA SER A 354 -17.88 21.94 -6.78
C SER A 354 -16.85 22.82 -6.07
N VAL A 355 -16.24 22.32 -4.98
CA VAL A 355 -15.33 23.09 -4.11
C VAL A 355 -13.86 22.75 -4.41
N GLY A 356 -13.58 21.58 -4.95
CA GLY A 356 -12.23 21.04 -5.14
C GLY A 356 -11.68 20.35 -3.88
N LEU A 357 -10.84 19.33 -4.08
CA LEU A 357 -10.29 18.54 -2.99
C LEU A 357 -9.40 19.36 -2.05
N GLU A 358 -8.64 20.29 -2.61
CA GLU A 358 -7.68 21.10 -1.86
C GLU A 358 -8.39 22.03 -0.86
N LEU A 359 -9.41 22.75 -1.32
CA LEU A 359 -10.20 23.64 -0.47
C LEU A 359 -11.02 22.86 0.58
N TYR A 360 -11.58 21.70 0.19
CA TYR A 360 -12.25 20.82 1.16
C TYR A 360 -11.29 20.34 2.25
N THR A 361 -10.06 19.94 1.90
CA THR A 361 -9.04 19.52 2.85
C THR A 361 -8.68 20.65 3.82
N GLN A 362 -8.50 21.85 3.33
CA GLN A 362 -8.23 23.04 4.16
C GLN A 362 -9.41 23.36 5.11
N MET A 363 -10.65 23.26 4.62
CA MET A 363 -11.84 23.51 5.47
C MET A 363 -11.95 22.49 6.61
N VAL A 364 -11.66 21.19 6.33
CA VAL A 364 -11.70 20.16 7.35
C VAL A 364 -10.54 20.30 8.33
N ASP A 365 -9.33 20.61 7.88
CA ASP A 365 -8.17 20.89 8.74
C ASP A 365 -8.47 22.05 9.70
N ARG A 366 -9.04 23.16 9.20
CA ARG A 366 -9.49 24.29 10.02
C ARG A 366 -10.55 23.87 11.04
N ALA A 367 -11.53 23.04 10.63
CA ALA A 367 -12.58 22.58 11.54
C ALA A 367 -12.02 21.66 12.65
N VAL A 368 -11.09 20.77 12.32
CA VAL A 368 -10.41 19.90 13.28
C VAL A 368 -9.56 20.71 14.27
N LYS A 369 -8.75 21.65 13.80
CA LYS A 369 -7.94 22.53 14.65
C LYS A 369 -8.81 23.35 15.60
N LYS A 370 -9.96 23.85 15.12
CA LYS A 370 -10.94 24.57 15.94
C LYS A 370 -11.58 23.67 17.01
N LEU A 371 -11.90 22.42 16.69
CA LEU A 371 -12.44 21.45 17.64
C LEU A 371 -11.42 21.01 18.70
N LEU A 372 -10.16 20.88 18.30
CA LEU A 372 -9.05 20.51 19.22
C LEU A 372 -8.56 21.68 20.07
N GLN A 373 -9.10 22.89 19.89
CA GLN A 373 -8.69 24.13 20.59
C GLN A 373 -7.19 24.41 20.48
N THR A 374 -6.53 23.95 19.41
CA THR A 374 -5.08 24.11 19.22
C THR A 374 -4.70 25.45 18.60
N GLU A 375 -5.66 26.25 18.12
CA GLU A 375 -5.44 27.60 17.61
C GLU A 375 -6.15 28.64 18.47
N SER A 376 -5.37 29.37 19.28
CA SER A 376 -5.73 30.66 19.83
C SER A 376 -5.12 31.78 18.96
N GLY A 377 -5.63 31.92 17.75
CA GLY A 377 -5.22 32.97 16.82
C GLY A 377 -6.18 33.08 15.66
N LEU A 378 -6.54 34.32 15.28
CA LEU A 378 -7.25 34.59 14.03
C LEU A 378 -6.45 34.00 12.88
N ALA A 379 -7.06 33.06 12.13
CA ALA A 379 -6.47 32.59 10.89
C ALA A 379 -6.20 33.82 9.99
N PRO A 380 -5.06 33.87 9.29
CA PRO A 380 -4.87 34.92 8.29
C PRO A 380 -6.04 34.82 7.32
N GLU A 381 -6.84 35.89 7.23
CA GLU A 381 -7.85 36.00 6.18
C GLU A 381 -7.12 35.83 4.86
N ASP A 382 -7.69 35.08 3.92
CA ASP A 382 -7.18 35.01 2.56
C ASP A 382 -7.22 36.40 1.95
N ILE A 383 -6.15 37.15 2.06
CA ILE A 383 -6.02 38.48 1.52
C ILE A 383 -5.78 38.33 0.02
N HIS A 384 -6.82 38.51 -0.77
CA HIS A 384 -6.70 38.61 -2.22
C HIS A 384 -6.20 40.02 -2.58
N VAL A 385 -4.89 40.15 -2.83
CA VAL A 385 -4.31 41.37 -3.37
C VAL A 385 -4.39 41.33 -4.89
N ARG A 386 -5.24 42.16 -5.50
CA ARG A 386 -5.21 42.44 -6.93
C ARG A 386 -4.35 43.67 -7.15
N LEU A 387 -3.28 43.53 -7.89
CA LEU A 387 -2.46 44.64 -8.34
C LEU A 387 -2.81 44.87 -9.82
N ASP A 388 -3.62 45.87 -10.09
CA ASP A 388 -3.94 46.28 -11.46
C ASP A 388 -2.65 46.86 -12.07
N HIS A 389 -2.30 46.43 -13.30
CA HIS A 389 -1.13 46.85 -14.10
C HIS A 389 0.22 46.19 -13.79
N ILE A 390 0.28 45.12 -12.95
CA ILE A 390 1.51 44.34 -12.78
C ILE A 390 1.25 42.93 -13.32
N GLU A 391 2.12 42.50 -14.23
CA GLU A 391 2.11 41.11 -14.69
C GLU A 391 2.46 40.20 -13.53
N GLN A 392 1.53 39.28 -13.16
CA GLN A 392 1.63 38.40 -12.00
C GLN A 392 1.93 36.95 -12.41
N PHE A 393 2.73 36.76 -13.44
CA PHE A 393 3.09 35.43 -13.93
C PHE A 393 4.57 35.36 -14.34
N ILE A 394 5.13 34.16 -14.24
CA ILE A 394 6.45 33.84 -14.74
C ILE A 394 6.33 33.57 -16.24
N PRO A 395 6.92 34.41 -17.12
CA PRO A 395 6.78 34.26 -18.56
C PRO A 395 7.34 32.92 -19.06
N GLU A 396 6.76 32.40 -20.13
CA GLU A 396 7.27 31.22 -20.82
C GLU A 396 8.68 31.41 -21.39
N SER A 397 9.00 32.60 -21.79
CA SER A 397 10.34 33.00 -22.25
C SER A 397 11.39 32.92 -21.15
N TYR A 398 10.98 33.01 -19.88
CA TYR A 398 11.90 32.93 -18.74
C TYR A 398 12.08 31.50 -18.22
N ILE A 399 10.99 30.72 -18.15
CA ILE A 399 11.01 29.30 -17.80
C ILE A 399 10.07 28.52 -18.73
N HIS A 400 10.63 27.77 -19.67
CA HIS A 400 9.86 27.05 -20.69
C HIS A 400 8.98 25.93 -20.12
N SER A 401 9.45 25.21 -19.07
CA SER A 401 8.71 24.11 -18.46
C SER A 401 7.53 24.60 -17.63
N SER A 402 6.29 24.27 -18.02
CA SER A 402 5.07 24.57 -17.27
C SER A 402 5.07 23.92 -15.87
N ASN A 403 5.59 22.70 -15.74
CA ASN A 403 5.71 22.02 -14.45
C ASN A 403 6.70 22.72 -13.52
N HIS A 404 7.79 23.27 -14.07
CA HIS A 404 8.76 24.02 -13.28
C HIS A 404 8.18 25.36 -12.85
N ARG A 405 7.46 26.09 -13.73
CA ARG A 405 6.73 27.32 -13.32
C ARG A 405 5.74 27.05 -12.19
N LEU A 406 4.97 25.93 -12.29
CA LEU A 406 4.01 25.57 -11.26
C LEU A 406 4.69 25.23 -9.92
N SER A 407 5.83 24.56 -9.93
CA SER A 407 6.60 24.27 -8.70
C SER A 407 7.11 25.53 -8.03
N LEU A 408 7.54 26.54 -8.81
CA LEU A 408 7.96 27.83 -8.29
C LEU A 408 6.81 28.64 -7.69
N TYR A 409 5.62 28.63 -8.30
CA TYR A 409 4.43 29.25 -7.72
C TYR A 409 4.03 28.59 -6.39
N LYS A 410 4.12 27.26 -6.30
CA LYS A 410 3.86 26.52 -5.06
C LYS A 410 4.87 26.88 -3.97
N ALA A 411 6.15 26.91 -4.31
CA ALA A 411 7.20 27.31 -3.38
C ALA A 411 7.01 28.75 -2.89
N LEU A 412 6.71 29.67 -3.79
CA LEU A 412 6.43 31.08 -3.47
C LEU A 412 5.25 31.23 -2.48
N GLY A 413 4.18 30.45 -2.67
CA GLY A 413 3.00 30.47 -1.82
C GLY A 413 3.21 29.91 -0.40
N THR A 414 4.34 29.27 -0.14
CA THR A 414 4.66 28.67 1.18
C THR A 414 5.69 29.47 1.99
N LEU A 415 6.23 30.57 1.44
CA LEU A 415 7.25 31.36 2.11
C LEU A 415 6.65 32.26 3.21
N PRO A 416 7.01 32.07 4.49
CA PRO A 416 6.39 32.78 5.61
C PRO A 416 7.03 34.16 5.89
N THR A 417 8.26 34.40 5.41
CA THR A 417 9.02 35.63 5.75
C THR A 417 9.53 36.36 4.52
N LYS A 418 9.84 37.66 4.69
CA LYS A 418 10.36 38.52 3.65
C LYS A 418 11.82 38.15 3.28
N GLU A 419 12.58 37.67 4.25
CA GLU A 419 13.95 37.20 4.09
C GLU A 419 14.00 35.97 3.18
N GLU A 420 13.14 34.97 3.43
CA GLU A 420 13.04 33.76 2.60
C GLU A 420 12.58 34.08 1.19
N LEU A 421 11.70 35.10 1.01
CA LEU A 421 11.30 35.57 -0.30
C LEU A 421 12.49 36.16 -1.09
N TRP A 422 13.39 36.90 -0.42
CA TRP A 422 14.61 37.39 -1.05
C TRP A 422 15.59 36.30 -1.44
N GLU A 423 15.78 35.29 -0.58
CA GLU A 423 16.60 34.12 -0.89
C GLU A 423 16.02 33.33 -2.08
N PHE A 424 14.72 33.11 -2.08
CA PHE A 424 14.03 32.46 -3.19
C PHE A 424 14.21 33.20 -4.50
N ARG A 425 14.03 34.52 -4.52
CA ARG A 425 14.27 35.38 -5.70
C ARG A 425 15.69 35.22 -6.23
N ASN A 426 16.69 35.34 -5.35
CA ASN A 426 18.10 35.21 -5.74
C ASN A 426 18.41 33.79 -6.29
N GLY A 427 17.78 32.76 -5.74
CA GLY A 427 17.89 31.37 -6.24
C GLY A 427 17.30 31.21 -7.64
N VAL A 428 16.15 31.80 -7.93
CA VAL A 428 15.51 31.76 -9.25
C VAL A 428 16.31 32.56 -10.28
N GLU A 429 16.85 33.73 -9.91
CA GLU A 429 17.70 34.52 -10.77
C GLU A 429 19.02 33.78 -11.11
N ALA A 430 19.66 33.11 -10.16
CA ALA A 430 20.91 32.35 -10.35
C ALA A 430 20.74 31.18 -11.32
N VAL A 431 19.61 30.46 -11.25
CA VAL A 431 19.30 29.33 -12.14
C VAL A 431 19.05 29.80 -13.57
N SER A 432 18.38 30.94 -13.75
CA SER A 432 18.16 31.56 -15.09
C SER A 432 19.45 32.03 -15.75
N TYR A 433 20.39 32.56 -14.99
CA TYR A 433 21.68 33.03 -15.54
C TYR A 433 22.54 31.89 -16.07
N THR A 434 22.45 30.70 -15.45
CA THR A 434 23.18 29.50 -15.92
C THR A 434 22.60 28.94 -17.21
N HIS A 435 21.28 29.01 -17.41
CA HIS A 435 20.65 28.58 -18.65
C HIS A 435 20.88 29.54 -19.82
N LEU A 436 20.88 30.83 -19.60
CA LEU A 436 21.21 31.82 -20.63
C LEU A 436 22.66 31.70 -21.11
N ARG A 437 23.61 31.45 -20.21
CA ARG A 437 25.02 31.23 -20.58
C ARG A 437 25.25 29.92 -21.32
N ALA A 438 24.48 28.86 -21.07
CA ALA A 438 24.57 27.60 -21.79
C ALA A 438 24.11 27.76 -23.26
N HIS A 439 23.10 28.58 -23.51
CA HIS A 439 22.63 28.87 -24.87
C HIS A 439 23.53 29.83 -25.64
N GLU A 440 24.22 30.78 -24.99
CA GLU A 440 25.22 31.65 -25.63
C GLU A 440 26.44 30.86 -26.03
N THR A 441 26.87 29.85 -25.29
CA THR A 441 28.04 29.01 -25.66
C THR A 441 27.74 27.99 -26.76
N GLU A 442 26.49 27.59 -26.99
CA GLU A 442 26.09 26.79 -28.15
C GLU A 442 25.94 27.62 -29.44
N ALA A 443 25.60 28.89 -29.34
CA ALA A 443 25.48 29.80 -30.50
C ALA A 443 26.85 30.28 -31.05
N ASP A 444 27.92 30.26 -30.24
CA ASP A 444 29.26 30.64 -30.63
C ASP A 444 30.09 29.46 -31.21
N LEU A 445 29.50 28.26 -31.36
CA LEU A 445 30.14 27.05 -31.91
C LEU A 445 29.58 26.58 -33.26
N VAL A 446 28.82 27.43 -33.98
CA VAL A 446 28.36 27.13 -35.35
C VAL A 446 29.02 28.07 -36.34
#